data_cac4396febba9e36a74638b6c6df50eb
#
_entry.id   cac4396febba9e36a74638b6c6df50eb
#
_cell.length_a   1.000
_cell.length_b   1.000
_cell.length_c   1.000
_cell.angle_alpha   90.00
_cell.angle_beta   90.00
_cell.angle_gamma   90.00
#
_symmetry.space_group_name_H-M   'P 1'
#
loop_
_entity.id
_entity.type
_entity.pdbx_description
1 polymer ?
#
loop_
_entity_poly.entity_id
_entity_poly.type
_entity_poly.pdbx_seq_one_letter_code
_entity_poly.pdbx_strand_id
1 'polypeptide(L)' 'MKNSQHMTGCAADLQTGSKEGNRQLARLLAESGLPFDQLIDEHGYSWIHVSYNPSEYQRRQILRITEKGAKVIKAEEL' A
#
# COMPACT_ATOMS: atom_id res chain seq x y z
N MET A 1 18.90 -8.36 -8.68
CA MET A 1 18.63 -7.98 -8.77
C MET A 1 18.45 -7.76 -9.18
N LYS A 2 18.18 -7.58 -9.29
CA LYS A 2 17.94 -7.15 -9.79
C LYS A 2 17.17 -6.71 -9.97
N ASN A 3 17.29 -6.71 -9.66
CA ASN A 3 16.10 -6.54 -9.65
C ASN A 3 15.34 -5.53 -10.36
N SER A 4 14.53 -5.86 -11.13
CA SER A 4 13.97 -4.89 -12.01
C SER A 4 13.04 -3.91 -11.33
N GLN A 5 12.39 -4.29 -10.27
CA GLN A 5 11.45 -3.38 -9.68
C GLN A 5 12.09 -2.18 -9.01
N HIS A 6 13.30 -2.28 -8.56
CA HIS A 6 13.92 -1.08 -8.05
C HIS A 6 14.44 -0.18 -9.15
N MET A 7 14.33 -0.62 -10.39
CA MET A 7 14.62 0.26 -11.52
C MET A 7 13.37 0.94 -12.01
N THR A 8 12.22 0.33 -11.78
CA THR A 8 10.95 0.87 -12.28
C THR A 8 10.05 1.38 -11.17
N GLY A 9 10.40 1.08 -9.93
CA GLY A 9 9.61 1.55 -8.80
C GLY A 9 10.13 0.96 -7.52
N CYS A 10 9.66 1.48 -6.41
CA CYS A 10 10.03 1.02 -5.09
C CYS A 10 8.79 0.50 -4.40
N ALA A 11 8.93 -0.59 -3.68
CA ALA A 11 7.82 -1.17 -2.95
C ALA A 11 8.32 -1.74 -1.63
N ALA A 12 7.47 -1.71 -0.64
CA ALA A 12 7.80 -2.24 0.68
C ALA A 12 6.55 -2.84 1.32
N ASP A 13 6.76 -3.92 2.06
CA ASP A 13 5.71 -4.48 2.91
C ASP A 13 6.00 -4.01 4.32
N LEU A 14 4.99 -3.42 4.95
CA LEU A 14 5.13 -2.81 6.26
C LEU A 14 4.34 -3.59 7.29
N GLN A 15 4.90 -3.73 8.47
CA GLN A 15 4.30 -4.49 9.54
C GLN A 15 4.59 -3.81 10.87
N THR A 16 3.53 -3.54 11.66
CA THR A 16 3.68 -2.91 12.97
C THR A 16 3.64 -3.92 14.11
N GLY A 17 3.26 -5.16 13.81
CA GLY A 17 3.12 -6.18 14.82
C GLY A 17 1.69 -6.49 15.21
N SER A 18 0.73 -5.71 14.72
CA SER A 18 -0.68 -5.97 14.96
C SER A 18 -1.51 -5.51 13.78
N LYS A 19 -2.67 -6.12 13.62
CA LYS A 19 -3.60 -5.72 12.56
C LYS A 19 -4.12 -4.32 12.79
N GLU A 20 -4.41 -3.98 14.02
CA GLU A 20 -4.89 -2.64 14.33
C GLU A 20 -3.81 -1.59 14.03
N GLY A 21 -2.56 -1.87 14.38
CA GLY A 21 -1.46 -0.98 14.06
C GLY A 21 -1.27 -0.84 12.57
N ASN A 22 -1.41 -1.93 11.83
CA ASN A 22 -1.29 -1.91 10.38
C ASN A 22 -2.41 -1.06 9.77
N ARG A 23 -3.62 -1.19 10.27
CA ARG A 23 -4.74 -0.39 9.81
C ARG A 23 -4.50 1.10 10.07
N GLN A 24 -4.01 1.44 11.25
CA GLN A 24 -3.70 2.83 11.58
C GLN A 24 -2.60 3.37 10.67
N LEU A 25 -1.59 2.56 10.38
CA LEU A 25 -0.52 2.96 9.47
C LEU A 25 -1.05 3.22 8.08
N ALA A 26 -1.93 2.35 7.58
CA ALA A 26 -2.52 2.53 6.26
C ALA A 26 -3.31 3.83 6.19
N ARG A 27 -4.09 4.13 7.22
CA ARG A 27 -4.86 5.37 7.26
C ARG A 27 -3.95 6.59 7.32
N LEU A 28 -2.89 6.50 8.10
CA LEU A 28 -1.93 7.60 8.20
C LEU A 28 -1.30 7.88 6.84
N LEU A 29 -0.89 6.83 6.14
CA LEU A 29 -0.30 7.00 4.81
C LEU A 29 -1.30 7.58 3.82
N ALA A 30 -2.54 7.11 3.87
CA ALA A 30 -3.57 7.60 2.95
C ALA A 30 -3.89 9.08 3.16
N GLU A 31 -3.79 9.54 4.41
CA GLU A 31 -4.17 10.91 4.77
C GLU A 31 -2.99 11.87 4.81
N SER A 32 -1.78 11.36 4.73
CA SER A 32 -0.57 12.16 4.95
C SER A 32 -0.25 13.16 3.85
N GLY A 33 -0.80 12.95 2.66
CA GLY A 33 -0.42 13.75 1.51
C GLY A 33 0.87 13.31 0.86
N LEU A 34 1.56 12.31 1.43
CA LEU A 34 2.76 11.78 0.81
C LEU A 34 2.42 11.06 -0.49
N PRO A 35 3.28 11.16 -1.49
CA PRO A 35 3.03 10.46 -2.75
C PRO A 35 3.22 8.96 -2.58
N PHE A 36 2.31 8.19 -3.15
CA PHE A 36 2.47 6.75 -3.30
C PHE A 36 1.73 6.31 -4.54
N ASP A 37 2.18 5.23 -5.15
CA ASP A 37 1.50 4.69 -6.32
C ASP A 37 0.36 3.78 -5.90
N GLN A 38 0.64 2.81 -5.04
CA GLN A 38 -0.38 1.91 -4.51
C GLN A 38 -0.19 1.71 -3.02
N LEU A 39 -1.30 1.61 -2.31
CA LEU A 39 -1.33 1.29 -0.89
C LEU A 39 -2.33 0.15 -0.75
N ILE A 40 -1.87 -1.00 -0.25
CA ILE A 40 -2.66 -2.20 -0.28
C ILE A 40 -2.80 -2.80 1.12
N ASP A 41 -4.05 -3.00 1.54
CA ASP A 41 -4.40 -3.78 2.71
C ASP A 41 -4.38 -5.25 2.28
N GLU A 42 -3.42 -6.01 2.83
CA GLU A 42 -3.27 -7.40 2.45
C GLU A 42 -3.78 -8.32 3.53
N HIS A 43 -4.78 -9.13 3.17
CA HIS A 43 -5.32 -10.20 4.01
C HIS A 43 -5.73 -9.71 5.39
N GLY A 44 -6.63 -8.72 5.42
CA GLY A 44 -7.18 -8.23 6.67
C GLY A 44 -6.16 -7.51 7.53
N TYR A 45 -5.33 -6.71 6.91
CA TYR A 45 -4.28 -5.94 7.59
C TYR A 45 -3.21 -6.82 8.21
N SER A 46 -2.97 -7.99 7.63
CA SER A 46 -1.83 -8.80 8.03
C SER A 46 -0.53 -8.07 7.78
N TRP A 47 -0.48 -7.29 6.70
CA TRP A 47 0.58 -6.33 6.44
C TRP A 47 0.07 -5.32 5.42
N ILE A 48 0.83 -4.25 5.23
CA ILE A 48 0.50 -3.19 4.27
C ILE A 48 1.57 -3.15 3.20
N HIS A 49 1.16 -3.17 1.95
CA HIS A 49 2.08 -2.99 0.83
C HIS A 49 1.95 -1.56 0.34
N VAL A 50 3.07 -0.88 0.21
CA VAL A 50 3.07 0.48 -0.34
C VAL A 50 4.13 0.56 -1.42
N SER A 51 3.81 1.22 -2.52
CA SER A 51 4.74 1.38 -3.62
C SER A 51 4.85 2.85 -4.03
N TYR A 52 5.95 3.17 -4.64
CA TYR A 52 6.25 4.49 -5.14
C TYR A 52 6.92 4.34 -6.49
N ASN A 53 6.46 5.09 -7.48
CA ASN A 53 7.03 5.04 -8.82
C ASN A 53 7.85 6.31 -9.04
N PRO A 54 9.18 6.25 -8.95
CA PRO A 54 9.99 7.48 -8.99
C PRO A 54 10.02 8.19 -10.33
N SER A 55 9.67 7.51 -11.41
CA SER A 55 9.72 8.12 -12.72
C SER A 55 8.37 8.42 -13.31
N GLU A 56 7.31 8.24 -12.53
CA GLU A 56 5.96 8.33 -13.05
C GLU A 56 5.06 9.09 -12.11
N TYR A 57 3.88 9.39 -12.61
CA TYR A 57 2.80 9.92 -11.83
C TYR A 57 2.37 8.88 -10.78
N GLN A 58 2.16 9.32 -9.55
CA GLN A 58 1.72 8.43 -8.48
C GLN A 58 0.20 8.34 -8.51
N ARG A 59 -0.33 7.15 -8.69
CA ARG A 59 -1.78 6.95 -8.83
C ARG A 59 -2.55 7.15 -7.55
N ARG A 60 -1.91 6.96 -6.41
CA ARG A 60 -2.56 6.97 -5.08
C ARG A 60 -3.74 6.00 -5.04
N GLN A 61 -3.55 4.85 -5.66
CA GLN A 61 -4.57 3.82 -5.72
C GLN A 61 -4.55 2.99 -4.45
N ILE A 62 -5.71 2.82 -3.83
CA ILE A 62 -5.82 2.05 -2.59
C ILE A 62 -6.58 0.77 -2.89
N LEU A 63 -6.01 -0.35 -2.50
CA LEU A 63 -6.57 -1.66 -2.79
C LEU A 63 -6.73 -2.46 -1.51
N ARG A 64 -7.66 -3.40 -1.56
CA ARG A 64 -7.80 -4.41 -0.51
C ARG A 64 -7.71 -5.78 -1.17
N ILE A 65 -6.77 -6.60 -0.71
CA ILE A 65 -6.58 -7.93 -1.25
C ILE A 65 -7.01 -8.95 -0.21
N THR A 66 -7.92 -9.83 -0.62
CA THR A 66 -8.40 -10.93 0.22
C THR A 66 -8.31 -12.20 -0.60
N GLU A 67 -8.73 -13.31 -0.02
CA GLU A 67 -8.78 -14.58 -0.76
C GLU A 67 -9.71 -14.51 -1.96
N LYS A 68 -10.60 -13.52 -2.00
CA LYS A 68 -11.51 -13.32 -3.13
C LYS A 68 -10.93 -12.46 -4.23
N GLY A 69 -9.72 -11.93 -4.04
CA GLY A 69 -9.04 -11.13 -5.04
C GLY A 69 -8.81 -9.69 -4.58
N ALA A 70 -8.46 -8.84 -5.50
CA ALA A 70 -8.14 -7.45 -5.24
C ALA A 70 -9.33 -6.55 -5.58
N LYS A 71 -9.53 -5.52 -4.75
CA LYS A 71 -10.61 -4.57 -4.93
C LYS A 71 -10.08 -3.16 -4.67
N VAL A 72 -10.40 -2.23 -5.56
CA VAL A 72 -10.08 -0.82 -5.34
C VAL A 72 -11.04 -0.26 -4.30
N ILE A 73 -10.51 0.42 -3.30
CA ILE A 73 -11.33 1.02 -2.25
C ILE A 73 -10.96 2.49 -2.08
N LYS A 74 -11.76 3.21 -1.33
CA LYS A 74 -11.49 4.60 -1.00
C LYS A 74 -10.76 4.67 0.33
N ALA A 75 -10.05 5.80 0.56
CA ALA A 75 -9.31 5.99 1.80
C ALA A 75 -10.20 5.84 3.04
N GLU A 76 -11.43 6.33 2.95
CA GLU A 76 -12.35 6.23 4.09
C GLU A 76 -12.81 4.81 4.38
N GLU A 77 -12.54 3.87 3.48
CA GLU A 77 -12.88 2.48 3.71
C GLU A 77 -11.77 1.69 4.41
N LEU A 78 -10.64 2.32 4.65
CA LEU A 78 -9.54 1.68 5.36
C LEU A 78 -9.86 1.46 6.84
#